data_300e752ff029bb7080757c48b32dc30c
#
_entry.id   300e752ff029bb7080757c48b32dc30c
#
_cell.length_a   1.000
_cell.length_b   1.000
_cell.length_c   1.000
_cell.angle_alpha   90.00
_cell.angle_beta   90.00
_cell.angle_gamma   90.00
#
_symmetry.space_group_name_H-M   'P 1'
#
loop_
_entity.id
_entity.type
_entity.pdbx_description
1 polymer ?
#
loop_
_entity_poly.entity_id
_entity_poly.type
_entity_poly.pdbx_seq_one_letter_code
_entity_poly.pdbx_strand_id
1 'polypeptide(L)'
;MYILTSDKKSIVDSNFVERFCTVEKPDAVLIIASYSADRAVTIGKYANCQEAKDAFYGLFTCIKSGSDYEMPDSVLFSGEKQKRDARTKRKGGS
;
A
#
# COMPACT_ATOMS: atom_id res chain seq x y z
N MET A 1 -1.03 1.91 16.58
CA MET A 1 -1.82 2.34 15.42
C MET A 1 -2.06 1.17 14.48
N TYR A 2 -3.10 1.24 13.70
CA TYR A 2 -3.43 0.23 12.71
C TYR A 2 -3.22 0.79 11.31
N ILE A 3 -2.75 -0.08 10.42
CA ILE A 3 -2.47 0.28 9.03
C ILE A 3 -3.33 -0.61 8.13
N LEU A 4 -4.20 0.00 7.34
CA LEU A 4 -4.94 -0.72 6.30
C LEU A 4 -4.05 -0.79 5.07
N THR A 5 -3.81 -1.99 4.55
CA THR A 5 -2.94 -2.18 3.38
C THR A 5 -3.58 -1.55 2.14
N SER A 6 -2.74 -1.25 1.14
CA SER A 6 -3.21 -0.55 -0.06
C SER A 6 -4.23 -1.38 -0.86
N ASP A 7 -4.17 -2.71 -0.76
CA ASP A 7 -5.14 -3.60 -1.41
C ASP A 7 -6.41 -3.77 -0.60
N LYS A 8 -6.48 -3.16 0.59
CA LYS A 8 -7.64 -3.21 1.50
C LYS A 8 -7.94 -4.60 2.05
N LYS A 9 -6.99 -5.51 1.97
CA LYS A 9 -7.23 -6.91 2.37
C LYS A 9 -6.70 -7.25 3.75
N SER A 10 -5.85 -6.40 4.33
CA SER A 10 -5.22 -6.69 5.60
C SER A 10 -5.06 -5.44 6.45
N ILE A 11 -5.09 -5.65 7.76
CA ILE A 11 -4.82 -4.60 8.74
C ILE A 11 -3.60 -5.04 9.53
N VAL A 12 -2.61 -4.16 9.62
CA VAL A 12 -1.36 -4.42 10.31
C VAL A 12 -1.29 -3.56 11.57
N ASP A 13 -0.95 -4.19 12.69
CA ASP A 13 -0.72 -3.46 13.94
C ASP A 13 0.73 -3.05 14.00
N SER A 14 0.99 -1.74 13.97
CA SER A 14 2.34 -1.20 13.95
C SER A 14 3.13 -1.54 15.21
N ASN A 15 2.45 -1.87 16.30
CA ASN A 15 3.13 -2.22 17.57
C ASN A 15 3.99 -3.48 17.44
N PHE A 16 3.68 -4.33 16.46
CA PHE A 16 4.42 -5.56 16.22
C PHE A 16 5.43 -5.46 15.10
N VAL A 17 5.56 -4.28 14.48
CA VAL A 17 6.46 -4.09 13.34
C VAL A 17 7.78 -3.52 13.82
N GLU A 18 8.87 -4.21 13.47
CA GLU A 18 10.21 -3.74 13.77
C GLU A 18 10.65 -2.62 12.83
N ARG A 19 10.29 -2.74 11.55
CA ARG A 19 10.79 -1.83 10.54
C ARG A 19 9.83 -1.73 9.35
N PHE A 20 9.72 -0.53 8.82
CA PHE A 20 9.08 -0.28 7.53
C PHE A 20 10.16 0.12 6.52
N CYS A 21 10.10 -0.41 5.31
CA CYS A 21 11.05 -0.04 4.27
C CYS A 21 10.42 -0.10 2.89
N THR A 22 11.09 0.50 1.92
CA THR A 22 10.69 0.44 0.52
C THR A 22 11.61 -0.51 -0.23
N VAL A 23 11.05 -1.24 -1.20
CA VAL A 23 11.81 -2.15 -2.05
C VAL A 23 11.44 -1.86 -3.49
N GLU A 24 12.43 -1.54 -4.31
CA GLU A 24 12.21 -1.29 -5.73
C GLU A 24 12.26 -2.59 -6.50
N LYS A 25 11.24 -2.81 -7.33
CA LYS A 25 11.16 -3.91 -8.27
C LYS A 25 11.14 -3.33 -9.69
N PRO A 26 11.40 -4.12 -10.72
CA PRO A 26 11.38 -3.61 -12.10
C PRO A 26 10.06 -2.97 -12.51
N ASP A 27 8.95 -3.48 -11.99
CA ASP A 27 7.60 -3.05 -12.39
C ASP A 27 6.81 -2.38 -11.28
N ALA A 28 7.37 -2.24 -10.09
CA ALA A 28 6.64 -1.68 -8.96
C ALA A 28 7.61 -1.31 -7.82
N VAL A 29 7.13 -0.46 -6.92
CA VAL A 29 7.82 -0.17 -5.66
C VAL A 29 6.92 -0.61 -4.52
N LEU A 30 7.45 -1.41 -3.62
CA LEU A 30 6.71 -1.97 -2.51
C LEU A 30 7.07 -1.28 -1.20
N ILE A 31 6.07 -1.13 -0.33
CA ILE A 31 6.32 -0.75 1.06
C ILE A 31 6.08 -1.99 1.91
N ILE A 32 7.05 -2.33 2.72
CA ILE A 32 7.07 -3.59 3.46
C ILE A 32 7.17 -3.31 4.95
N ALA A 33 6.35 -4.02 5.73
CA ALA A 33 6.42 -4.03 7.18
C ALA A 33 7.07 -5.34 7.62
N SER A 34 8.17 -5.25 8.36
CA SER A 34 8.91 -6.41 8.83
C SER A 34 8.64 -6.63 10.31
N TYR A 35 8.21 -7.83 10.68
CA TYR A 35 7.98 -8.21 12.07
C TYR A 35 9.23 -8.80 12.70
N SER A 36 10.06 -9.44 11.89
CA SER A 36 11.33 -10.05 12.32
C SER A 36 12.16 -10.25 11.06
N ALA A 37 13.37 -10.82 11.23
CA ALA A 37 14.27 -11.08 10.11
C ALA A 37 13.62 -11.95 9.03
N ASP A 38 12.71 -12.86 9.43
CA ASP A 38 12.11 -13.84 8.54
C ASP A 38 10.68 -13.52 8.15
N ARG A 39 10.05 -12.55 8.79
CA ARG A 39 8.61 -12.30 8.63
C ARG A 39 8.37 -10.88 8.20
N ALA A 40 7.84 -10.73 7.01
CA ALA A 40 7.52 -9.43 6.44
C ALA A 40 6.27 -9.53 5.59
N VAL A 41 5.52 -8.44 5.50
CA VAL A 41 4.34 -8.36 4.63
C VAL A 41 4.41 -7.08 3.81
N THR A 42 3.88 -7.15 2.60
CA THR A 42 3.75 -5.99 1.74
C THR A 42 2.50 -5.22 2.16
N ILE A 43 2.67 -3.97 2.53
CA ILE A 43 1.53 -3.14 2.94
C ILE A 43 1.12 -2.14 1.86
N GLY A 44 1.99 -1.88 0.90
CA GLY A 44 1.68 -0.98 -0.22
C GLY A 44 2.41 -1.39 -1.48
N LYS A 45 1.77 -1.20 -2.63
CA LYS A 45 2.36 -1.45 -3.94
C LYS A 45 2.06 -0.26 -4.83
N TYR A 46 3.12 0.32 -5.39
CA TYR A 46 3.02 1.57 -6.14
C TYR A 46 3.72 1.45 -7.49
N ALA A 47 3.28 2.26 -8.43
CA ALA A 47 3.80 2.19 -9.81
C ALA A 47 5.20 2.76 -9.93
N ASN A 48 5.56 3.72 -9.09
CA ASN A 48 6.87 4.38 -9.16
C ASN A 48 7.32 4.86 -7.79
N CYS A 49 8.55 5.36 -7.73
CA CYS A 49 9.15 5.81 -6.48
C CYS A 49 8.45 7.03 -5.89
N GLN A 50 7.90 7.90 -6.72
CA GLN A 50 7.24 9.11 -6.21
C GLN A 50 5.96 8.74 -5.44
N GLU A 51 5.14 7.86 -6.00
CA GLU A 51 3.94 7.39 -5.31
C GLU A 51 4.28 6.69 -3.99
N ALA A 52 5.30 5.82 -4.03
CA ALA A 52 5.73 5.09 -2.83
C ALA A 52 6.26 6.04 -1.76
N LYS A 53 7.04 7.04 -2.18
CA LYS A 53 7.62 8.02 -1.27
C LYS A 53 6.53 8.83 -0.57
N ASP A 54 5.52 9.25 -1.30
CA ASP A 54 4.41 10.01 -0.75
C ASP A 54 3.64 9.17 0.28
N ALA A 55 3.37 7.92 -0.07
CA ALA A 55 2.69 6.98 0.84
C ALA A 55 3.53 6.71 2.10
N PHE A 56 4.82 6.52 1.91
CA PHE A 56 5.76 6.26 3.01
C PHE A 56 5.86 7.45 3.96
N TYR A 57 5.89 8.66 3.41
CA TYR A 57 5.92 9.88 4.23
C TYR A 57 4.62 10.04 5.01
N GLY A 58 3.48 9.72 4.39
CA GLY A 58 2.20 9.73 5.09
C GLY A 58 2.17 8.75 6.25
N LEU A 59 2.74 7.56 6.04
CA LEU A 59 2.89 6.56 7.09
C LEU A 59 3.72 7.12 8.25
N PHE A 60 4.86 7.72 7.94
CA PHE A 60 5.74 8.30 8.94
C PHE A 60 5.02 9.38 9.76
N THR A 61 4.25 10.23 9.09
CA THR A 61 3.48 11.28 9.75
C THR A 61 2.46 10.69 10.73
N CYS A 62 1.78 9.63 10.33
CA CYS A 62 0.80 8.96 11.19
C CYS A 62 1.47 8.27 12.39
N ILE A 63 2.64 7.66 12.17
CA ILE A 63 3.41 7.06 13.26
C ILE A 63 3.78 8.12 14.30
N LYS A 64 4.22 9.28 13.85
CA LYS A 64 4.60 10.39 14.75
C LYS A 64 3.42 10.87 15.58
N SER A 65 2.22 10.89 15.00
CA SER A 65 1.03 11.39 15.71
C SER A 65 0.27 10.28 16.42
N GLY A 66 0.62 9.01 16.19
CA GLY A 66 -0.09 7.88 16.76
C GLY A 66 -1.43 7.59 16.10
N SER A 67 -1.69 8.16 14.94
CA SER A 67 -2.94 7.99 14.20
C SER A 67 -2.91 6.73 13.35
N ASP A 68 -4.08 6.13 13.15
CA ASP A 68 -4.22 5.03 12.19
C ASP A 68 -4.01 5.55 10.78
N TYR A 69 -3.57 4.66 9.89
CA TYR A 69 -3.25 5.05 8.52
C TYR A 69 -3.86 4.08 7.52
N GLU A 70 -4.48 4.65 6.50
CA GLU A 70 -4.94 3.90 5.35
C GLU A 70 -3.94 4.14 4.22
N MET A 71 -3.24 3.08 3.80
CA MET A 71 -2.27 3.19 2.72
C MET A 71 -2.99 3.63 1.45
N PRO A 72 -2.54 4.71 0.80
CA PRO A 72 -3.20 5.17 -0.42
C PRO A 72 -3.05 4.15 -1.56
N ASP A 73 -4.01 4.14 -2.47
CA ASP A 73 -3.92 3.34 -3.67
C ASP A 73 -2.92 3.98 -4.63
N SER A 74 -2.27 3.14 -5.45
CA SER A 74 -1.50 3.67 -6.57
C SER A 74 -2.45 4.27 -7.59
N VAL A 75 -2.28 5.54 -7.90
CA VAL A 75 -3.12 6.23 -8.86
C VAL A 75 -3.04 5.57 -10.24
N LEU A 76 -1.83 5.18 -10.65
CA LEU A 76 -1.62 4.54 -11.95
C LEU A 76 -2.24 3.15 -12.02
N PHE A 77 -2.04 2.34 -10.98
CA PHE A 77 -2.65 1.00 -10.93
C PHE A 77 -4.16 1.08 -10.79
N SER A 78 -4.65 2.01 -9.97
CA SER A 78 -6.10 2.21 -9.80
C SER A 78 -6.76 2.63 -11.11
N GLY A 79 -6.11 3.50 -11.87
CA GLY A 79 -6.61 3.94 -13.16
C GLY A 79 -6.79 2.77 -14.14
N GLU A 80 -5.79 1.90 -14.23
CA GLU A 80 -5.87 0.71 -15.07
C GLU A 80 -6.96 -0.25 -14.60
N LYS A 81 -7.01 -0.46 -13.29
CA LYS A 81 -8.00 -1.34 -12.69
C LYS A 81 -9.42 -0.81 -12.93
N GLN A 82 -9.62 0.48 -12.78
CA GLN A 82 -10.92 1.10 -13.01
C GLN A 82 -11.36 0.94 -14.47
N LYS A 83 -10.45 1.08 -15.41
CA LYS A 83 -10.74 0.88 -16.82
C LYS A 83 -11.20 -0.54 -17.08
N ARG A 84 -10.54 -1.53 -16.50
CA ARG A 84 -10.93 -2.94 -16.64
C ARG A 84 -12.29 -3.20 -16.03
N ASP A 85 -12.53 -2.66 -14.85
CA ASP A 85 -13.81 -2.80 -14.17
C ASP A 85 -14.94 -2.18 -14.98
N ALA A 86 -14.72 -1.02 -15.57
CA ALA A 86 -15.71 -0.36 -16.40
C ALA A 86 -16.08 -1.23 -17.61
N ARG A 87 -15.10 -1.86 -18.26
CA ARG A 87 -15.35 -2.77 -19.37
C ARG A 87 -16.14 -3.99 -18.92
N THR A 88 -15.76 -4.54 -17.77
CA THR A 88 -16.47 -5.70 -17.21
C THR A 88 -17.91 -5.35 -16.90
N LYS A 89 -18.14 -4.20 -16.30
CA LYS A 89 -19.49 -3.74 -15.98
C LYS A 89 -20.34 -3.60 -17.23
N ARG A 90 -19.77 -3.04 -18.30
CA ARG A 90 -20.52 -2.89 -19.56
C ARG A 90 -20.94 -4.23 -20.12
N LYS A 91 -20.06 -5.22 -20.05
CA LYS A 91 -20.37 -6.56 -20.52
C LYS A 91 -21.38 -7.26 -19.62
N GLY A 92 -21.21 -7.12 -18.32
CA GLY A 92 -22.08 -7.82 -17.39
C GLY A 92 -23.37 -7.09 -17.06
N GLY A 93 -23.36 -5.77 -17.14
CA GLY A 93 -24.50 -4.96 -16.80
C GLY A 93 -25.45 -4.67 -17.95
N SER A 94 -25.03 -5.03 -19.12
CA SER A 94 -25.88 -4.88 -20.29
C SER A 94 -26.68 -6.12 -20.56
#